data_4c1e3e4c76c76d4ee5f14141bf9c9cca
#
_entry.id   4c1e3e4c76c76d4ee5f14141bf9c9cca
#
_cell.length_a   1.000
_cell.length_b   1.000
_cell.length_c   1.000
_cell.angle_alpha   90.00
_cell.angle_beta   90.00
_cell.angle_gamma   90.00
#
_symmetry.space_group_name_H-M   'P 1'
#
loop_
_entity.id
_entity.type
_entity.pdbx_description
1 polymer ?
#
loop_
_entity_poly.entity_id
_entity_poly.type
_entity_poly.pdbx_seq_one_letter_code
_entity_poly.pdbx_strand_id
1 'polypeptide(L)'
;TGFDLELAEAVCKLEGWELVKKPLNWDSKDMELNSGSIDCIWNGFTMNGREDDYTFSTPYVDNSQVIVVAEKSGIDTLEDLAGKTVGVQAASAALDLLKSEEEGGQKKLADTFGALNEFADYNTAFTELQAGALDALAIDVGVANYQIKSRGDGYKILDETLNTEQYAIGFKKGNQELCDVVNADLKKLTEDGTVAKLAEKYEIADMVTLK
;
A
#
# COMPACT_ATOMS: atom_id res chain seq x y z
N THR A 1 1.80 -2.93 -15.27
CA THR A 1 3.01 -2.10 -15.08
C THR A 1 3.01 -1.54 -13.67
N GLY A 2 4.16 -1.16 -13.16
CA GLY A 2 4.37 -0.61 -11.82
C GLY A 2 5.72 -1.04 -11.30
N PHE A 3 6.24 -0.29 -10.30
CA PHE A 3 7.55 -0.57 -9.70
C PHE A 3 7.65 -2.03 -9.21
N ASP A 4 6.68 -2.48 -8.42
CA ASP A 4 6.66 -3.83 -7.85
C ASP A 4 6.65 -4.93 -8.92
N LEU A 5 5.81 -4.75 -9.95
CA LEU A 5 5.69 -5.76 -11.01
C LEU A 5 6.95 -5.85 -11.89
N GLU A 6 7.62 -4.72 -12.15
CA GLU A 6 8.87 -4.74 -12.92
C GLU A 6 10.06 -5.22 -12.07
N LEU A 7 10.04 -4.96 -10.76
CA LEU A 7 11.02 -5.53 -9.84
C LEU A 7 10.85 -7.05 -9.71
N ALA A 8 9.60 -7.54 -9.59
CA ALA A 8 9.30 -8.96 -9.60
C ALA A 8 9.73 -9.63 -10.92
N GLU A 9 9.51 -8.96 -12.06
CA GLU A 9 9.96 -9.47 -13.37
C GLU A 9 11.50 -9.57 -13.44
N ALA A 10 12.22 -8.61 -12.85
CA ALA A 10 13.68 -8.66 -12.79
C ALA A 10 14.20 -9.83 -11.94
N VAL A 11 13.57 -10.11 -10.78
CA VAL A 11 13.86 -11.29 -9.95
C VAL A 11 13.57 -12.58 -10.70
N CYS A 12 12.38 -12.71 -11.29
CA CYS A 12 12.02 -13.90 -12.07
C CYS A 12 13.01 -14.17 -13.22
N LYS A 13 13.51 -13.10 -13.85
CA LYS A 13 14.52 -13.20 -14.91
C LYS A 13 15.86 -13.73 -14.40
N LEU A 14 16.31 -13.34 -13.21
CA LEU A 14 17.54 -13.85 -12.59
C LEU A 14 17.44 -15.36 -12.32
N GLU A 15 16.30 -15.82 -11.84
CA GLU A 15 16.07 -17.21 -11.45
C GLU A 15 15.55 -18.11 -12.60
N GLY A 16 15.25 -17.52 -13.77
CA GLY A 16 14.66 -18.26 -14.89
C GLY A 16 13.21 -18.68 -14.65
N TRP A 17 12.51 -17.98 -13.77
CA TRP A 17 11.09 -18.22 -13.46
C TRP A 17 10.17 -17.47 -14.42
N GLU A 18 8.94 -17.97 -14.57
CA GLU A 18 7.86 -17.28 -15.26
C GLU A 18 7.05 -16.43 -14.25
N LEU A 19 6.95 -15.12 -14.50
CA LEU A 19 6.13 -14.23 -13.68
C LEU A 19 4.65 -14.35 -14.07
N VAL A 20 3.83 -14.90 -13.18
CA VAL A 20 2.37 -14.95 -13.32
C VAL A 20 1.74 -13.88 -12.44
N LYS A 21 1.14 -12.86 -13.07
CA LYS A 21 0.44 -11.77 -12.37
C LYS A 21 -1.00 -12.18 -12.11
N LYS A 22 -1.36 -12.38 -10.85
CA LYS A 22 -2.70 -12.83 -10.44
C LYS A 22 -3.46 -11.72 -9.72
N PRO A 23 -4.39 -11.01 -10.37
CA PRO A 23 -5.32 -10.12 -9.68
C PRO A 23 -6.23 -10.92 -8.74
N LEU A 24 -6.48 -10.39 -7.55
CA LEU A 24 -7.37 -11.01 -6.56
C LEU A 24 -8.14 -9.96 -5.77
N ASN A 25 -9.22 -10.36 -5.12
CA ASN A 25 -9.85 -9.54 -4.11
C ASN A 25 -8.94 -9.45 -2.89
N TRP A 26 -8.73 -8.24 -2.40
CA TRP A 26 -7.72 -8.01 -1.37
C TRP A 26 -8.03 -8.73 -0.05
N ASP A 27 -9.28 -8.85 0.31
CA ASP A 27 -9.75 -9.60 1.49
C ASP A 27 -9.53 -11.12 1.39
N SER A 28 -9.27 -11.67 0.18
CA SER A 28 -8.96 -13.08 -0.03
C SER A 28 -7.46 -13.41 -0.07
N LYS A 29 -6.57 -12.41 0.08
CA LYS A 29 -5.11 -12.58 -0.08
C LYS A 29 -4.52 -13.72 0.76
N ASP A 30 -4.97 -13.85 2.01
CA ASP A 30 -4.46 -14.85 2.94
C ASP A 30 -4.83 -16.27 2.53
N MET A 31 -6.07 -16.45 2.07
CA MET A 31 -6.55 -17.73 1.56
C MET A 31 -5.78 -18.14 0.30
N GLU A 32 -5.56 -17.22 -0.63
CA GLU A 32 -4.84 -17.46 -1.88
C GLU A 32 -3.36 -17.82 -1.61
N LEU A 33 -2.71 -17.10 -0.68
CA LEU A 33 -1.34 -17.37 -0.28
C LEU A 33 -1.21 -18.71 0.46
N ASN A 34 -2.10 -18.96 1.43
CA ASN A 34 -2.04 -20.17 2.26
C ASN A 34 -2.39 -21.45 1.46
N SER A 35 -3.25 -21.36 0.46
CA SER A 35 -3.57 -22.48 -0.44
C SER A 35 -2.48 -22.76 -1.48
N GLY A 36 -1.50 -21.86 -1.66
CA GLY A 36 -0.49 -21.96 -2.71
C GLY A 36 -1.00 -21.56 -4.10
N SER A 37 -2.14 -20.87 -4.18
CA SER A 37 -2.64 -20.27 -5.43
C SER A 37 -1.78 -19.11 -5.91
N ILE A 38 -1.07 -18.47 -4.99
CA ILE A 38 0.00 -17.49 -5.22
C ILE A 38 1.20 -17.86 -4.35
N ASP A 39 2.40 -17.50 -4.81
CA ASP A 39 3.67 -17.78 -4.11
C ASP A 39 4.03 -16.67 -3.14
N CYS A 40 3.63 -15.44 -3.46
CA CYS A 40 3.87 -14.26 -2.63
C CYS A 40 2.82 -13.15 -2.92
N ILE A 41 2.76 -12.19 -2.01
CA ILE A 41 2.05 -10.91 -2.17
C ILE A 41 3.10 -9.85 -2.44
N TRP A 42 3.08 -9.25 -3.64
CA TRP A 42 4.05 -8.25 -4.06
C TRP A 42 3.35 -7.10 -4.80
N ASN A 43 2.85 -6.14 -4.05
CA ASN A 43 2.01 -5.06 -4.59
C ASN A 43 1.94 -3.82 -3.67
N GLY A 44 3.03 -3.47 -2.97
CA GLY A 44 2.98 -2.48 -1.91
C GLY A 44 2.33 -3.04 -0.65
N PHE A 45 2.84 -4.19 -0.18
CA PHE A 45 2.27 -4.88 0.98
C PHE A 45 2.91 -4.40 2.28
N THR A 46 2.12 -3.74 3.12
CA THR A 46 2.56 -3.24 4.44
C THR A 46 2.95 -4.39 5.35
N MET A 47 4.19 -4.32 5.84
CA MET A 47 4.76 -5.29 6.75
C MET A 47 4.35 -5.05 8.21
N ASN A 48 4.32 -3.77 8.61
CA ASN A 48 4.10 -3.36 9.99
C ASN A 48 2.77 -3.90 10.56
N GLY A 49 2.85 -4.54 11.72
CA GLY A 49 1.70 -5.15 12.39
C GLY A 49 1.26 -6.51 11.82
N ARG A 50 2.00 -7.07 10.86
CA ARG A 50 1.71 -8.36 10.20
C ARG A 50 2.85 -9.35 10.27
N GLU A 51 3.90 -9.04 11.02
CA GLU A 51 5.14 -9.82 11.11
C GLU A 51 4.90 -11.24 11.65
N ASP A 52 3.87 -11.40 12.47
CA ASP A 52 3.49 -12.69 13.02
C ASP A 52 2.72 -13.59 12.04
N ASP A 53 2.10 -13.03 11.02
CA ASP A 53 1.22 -13.74 10.08
C ASP A 53 1.93 -14.20 8.80
N TYR A 54 3.04 -13.51 8.44
CA TYR A 54 3.76 -13.76 7.19
C TYR A 54 5.25 -13.96 7.44
N THR A 55 5.94 -14.52 6.46
CA THR A 55 7.39 -14.37 6.29
C THR A 55 7.60 -13.22 5.32
N PHE A 56 8.33 -12.18 5.74
CA PHE A 56 8.56 -10.99 4.93
C PHE A 56 9.99 -10.95 4.37
N SER A 57 10.12 -10.37 3.17
CA SER A 57 11.42 -9.95 2.65
C SER A 57 12.00 -8.81 3.49
N THR A 58 13.24 -8.41 3.18
CA THR A 58 13.76 -7.10 3.55
C THR A 58 12.79 -6.02 3.03
N PRO A 59 12.43 -5.00 3.85
CA PRO A 59 11.63 -3.88 3.38
C PRO A 59 12.31 -3.16 2.23
N TYR A 60 11.54 -2.75 1.22
CA TYR A 60 12.10 -2.16 0.01
C TYR A 60 11.57 -0.76 -0.32
N VAL A 61 10.46 -0.34 0.31
CA VAL A 61 9.87 1.01 0.15
C VAL A 61 9.35 1.49 1.50
N ASP A 62 9.67 2.74 1.86
CA ASP A 62 8.99 3.48 2.92
C ASP A 62 7.66 4.02 2.39
N ASN A 63 6.58 3.88 3.15
CA ASN A 63 5.25 4.33 2.81
C ASN A 63 4.62 5.12 3.97
N SER A 64 3.50 5.78 3.68
CA SER A 64 2.66 6.43 4.68
C SER A 64 1.20 6.20 4.34
N GLN A 65 0.37 6.02 5.36
CA GLN A 65 -1.07 6.12 5.22
C GLN A 65 -1.48 7.59 5.34
N VAL A 66 -2.22 8.08 4.35
CA VAL A 66 -2.58 9.49 4.22
C VAL A 66 -4.08 9.65 4.00
N ILE A 67 -4.55 10.90 4.09
CA ILE A 67 -5.90 11.28 3.75
C ILE A 67 -5.88 12.10 2.46
N VAL A 68 -6.71 11.69 1.50
CA VAL A 68 -7.01 12.44 0.27
C VAL A 68 -8.37 13.08 0.39
N VAL A 69 -8.47 14.36 0.02
CA VAL A 69 -9.70 15.13 0.00
C VAL A 69 -9.82 15.92 -1.30
N ALA A 70 -11.03 16.38 -1.63
CA ALA A 70 -11.15 17.36 -2.71
C ALA A 70 -10.46 18.69 -2.31
N GLU A 71 -9.77 19.33 -3.25
CA GLU A 71 -9.04 20.58 -3.05
C GLU A 71 -9.91 21.69 -2.39
N LYS A 72 -11.18 21.72 -2.76
CA LYS A 72 -12.14 22.72 -2.29
C LYS A 72 -13.06 22.23 -1.15
N SER A 73 -12.70 21.12 -0.48
CA SER A 73 -13.51 20.56 0.59
C SER A 73 -13.57 21.41 1.85
N GLY A 74 -12.55 22.26 2.07
CA GLY A 74 -12.36 22.97 3.33
C GLY A 74 -11.85 22.07 4.47
N ILE A 75 -11.35 20.86 4.15
CA ILE A 75 -10.70 19.95 5.07
C ILE A 75 -9.19 20.13 4.89
N ASP A 76 -8.50 20.58 5.93
CA ASP A 76 -7.07 20.89 5.90
C ASP A 76 -6.26 20.08 6.92
N THR A 77 -6.92 19.55 7.95
CA THR A 77 -6.31 18.78 9.05
C THR A 77 -7.06 17.48 9.30
N LEU A 78 -6.45 16.54 10.05
CA LEU A 78 -7.13 15.32 10.48
C LEU A 78 -8.32 15.62 11.41
N GLU A 79 -8.28 16.70 12.19
CA GLU A 79 -9.37 17.09 13.06
C GLU A 79 -10.64 17.51 12.28
N ASP A 80 -10.47 18.07 11.08
CA ASP A 80 -11.59 18.46 10.21
C ASP A 80 -12.41 17.26 9.69
N LEU A 81 -11.90 16.03 9.87
CA LEU A 81 -12.62 14.80 9.53
C LEU A 81 -13.76 14.46 10.49
N ALA A 82 -13.88 15.19 11.61
CA ALA A 82 -14.98 14.99 12.56
C ALA A 82 -16.34 15.20 11.88
N GLY A 83 -17.22 14.20 11.99
CA GLY A 83 -18.53 14.17 11.36
C GLY A 83 -18.53 13.92 9.84
N LYS A 84 -17.37 13.70 9.21
CA LYS A 84 -17.21 13.47 7.76
C LYS A 84 -17.37 11.98 7.40
N THR A 85 -17.73 11.73 6.16
CA THR A 85 -17.77 10.37 5.61
C THR A 85 -16.41 10.04 4.99
N VAL A 86 -15.68 9.11 5.62
CA VAL A 86 -14.34 8.68 5.20
C VAL A 86 -14.44 7.31 4.51
N GLY A 87 -13.83 7.18 3.34
CA GLY A 87 -13.69 5.92 2.63
C GLY A 87 -12.34 5.24 2.96
N VAL A 88 -12.30 3.92 2.87
CA VAL A 88 -11.08 3.13 3.03
C VAL A 88 -11.22 1.80 2.28
N GLN A 89 -10.12 1.21 1.83
CA GLN A 89 -10.18 -0.15 1.25
C GLN A 89 -10.34 -1.20 2.35
N ALA A 90 -11.21 -2.18 2.13
CA ALA A 90 -11.39 -3.34 3.01
C ALA A 90 -10.08 -4.13 3.16
N ALA A 91 -9.80 -4.63 4.36
CA ALA A 91 -8.60 -5.40 4.71
C ALA A 91 -7.26 -4.71 4.38
N SER A 92 -7.25 -3.37 4.26
CA SER A 92 -6.04 -2.56 4.05
C SER A 92 -5.36 -2.20 5.37
N ALA A 93 -4.09 -1.79 5.28
CA ALA A 93 -3.34 -1.26 6.42
C ALA A 93 -4.00 0.02 7.00
N ALA A 94 -4.55 0.89 6.14
CA ALA A 94 -5.31 2.06 6.57
C ALA A 94 -6.51 1.68 7.43
N LEU A 95 -7.27 0.63 7.04
CA LEU A 95 -8.42 0.17 7.81
C LEU A 95 -7.98 -0.41 9.15
N ASP A 96 -6.93 -1.24 9.17
CA ASP A 96 -6.39 -1.82 10.40
C ASP A 96 -5.97 -0.71 11.36
N LEU A 97 -5.27 0.31 10.86
CA LEU A 97 -4.85 1.48 11.62
C LEU A 97 -6.03 2.27 12.21
N LEU A 98 -7.09 2.52 11.40
CA LEU A 98 -8.29 3.23 11.82
C LEU A 98 -9.15 2.45 12.82
N LYS A 99 -8.95 1.13 12.93
CA LYS A 99 -9.64 0.27 13.91
C LYS A 99 -8.77 -0.04 15.14
N SER A 100 -7.46 0.24 15.10
CA SER A 100 -6.52 -0.10 16.17
C SER A 100 -6.62 0.85 17.37
N GLU A 101 -6.75 0.27 18.56
CA GLU A 101 -6.66 0.95 19.87
C GLU A 101 -5.23 0.94 20.44
N GLU A 102 -4.30 0.25 19.78
CA GLU A 102 -2.92 0.13 20.21
C GLU A 102 -2.16 1.46 20.05
N GLU A 103 -0.95 1.52 20.60
CA GLU A 103 -0.07 2.68 20.44
C GLU A 103 0.22 2.92 18.94
N GLY A 104 0.00 4.15 18.47
CA GLY A 104 0.09 4.50 17.06
C GLY A 104 -1.20 4.25 16.25
N GLY A 105 -2.19 3.54 16.80
CA GLY A 105 -3.50 3.34 16.16
C GLY A 105 -4.30 4.64 16.08
N GLN A 106 -5.20 4.70 15.10
CA GLN A 106 -6.00 5.90 14.79
C GLN A 106 -7.50 5.73 15.10
N LYS A 107 -7.86 4.74 15.94
CA LYS A 107 -9.28 4.53 16.28
C LYS A 107 -9.93 5.75 16.92
N LYS A 108 -9.22 6.50 17.75
CA LYS A 108 -9.75 7.73 18.37
C LYS A 108 -10.13 8.78 17.33
N LEU A 109 -9.34 8.89 16.26
CA LEU A 109 -9.66 9.75 15.12
C LEU A 109 -10.87 9.19 14.37
N ALA A 110 -10.87 7.90 14.04
CA ALA A 110 -11.96 7.24 13.32
C ALA A 110 -13.29 7.32 14.06
N ASP A 111 -13.30 7.28 15.39
CA ASP A 111 -14.50 7.43 16.22
C ASP A 111 -15.13 8.84 16.13
N THR A 112 -14.42 9.83 15.60
CA THR A 112 -14.97 11.17 15.33
C THR A 112 -15.67 11.27 13.98
N PHE A 113 -15.47 10.33 13.07
CA PHE A 113 -16.06 10.34 11.73
C PHE A 113 -17.58 10.22 11.81
N GLY A 114 -18.27 10.81 10.85
CA GLY A 114 -19.70 10.58 10.65
C GLY A 114 -19.97 9.16 10.15
N ALA A 115 -19.12 8.67 9.27
CA ALA A 115 -19.12 7.29 8.79
C ALA A 115 -17.75 6.87 8.29
N LEU A 116 -17.40 5.57 8.44
CA LEU A 116 -16.25 4.93 7.81
C LEU A 116 -16.76 3.87 6.85
N ASN A 117 -16.60 4.09 5.54
CA ASN A 117 -17.11 3.23 4.48
C ASN A 117 -16.00 2.38 3.87
N GLU A 118 -16.19 1.07 3.87
CA GLU A 118 -15.22 0.12 3.30
C GLU A 118 -15.55 -0.18 1.83
N PHE A 119 -14.52 -0.19 0.97
CA PHE A 119 -14.60 -0.47 -0.45
C PHE A 119 -13.71 -1.64 -0.84
N ALA A 120 -14.09 -2.38 -1.86
CA ALA A 120 -13.28 -3.51 -2.35
C ALA A 120 -11.96 -3.05 -2.97
N ASP A 121 -11.93 -1.86 -3.57
CA ASP A 121 -10.74 -1.29 -4.22
C ASP A 121 -10.74 0.24 -4.19
N TYR A 122 -9.54 0.82 -4.34
CA TYR A 122 -9.36 2.27 -4.31
C TYR A 122 -9.94 3.00 -5.53
N ASN A 123 -10.09 2.36 -6.70
CA ASN A 123 -10.69 3.01 -7.86
C ASN A 123 -12.17 3.32 -7.61
N THR A 124 -12.89 2.36 -7.01
CA THR A 124 -14.28 2.53 -6.58
C THR A 124 -14.38 3.62 -5.52
N ALA A 125 -13.53 3.58 -4.48
CA ALA A 125 -13.53 4.59 -3.42
C ALA A 125 -13.25 6.00 -3.96
N PHE A 126 -12.28 6.15 -4.89
CA PHE A 126 -12.01 7.44 -5.53
C PHE A 126 -13.17 7.94 -6.41
N THR A 127 -13.90 7.03 -7.04
CA THR A 127 -15.10 7.39 -7.81
C THR A 127 -16.19 7.95 -6.91
N GLU A 128 -16.37 7.38 -5.71
CA GLU A 128 -17.31 7.89 -4.71
C GLU A 128 -16.86 9.24 -4.11
N LEU A 129 -15.54 9.43 -3.91
CA LEU A 129 -14.98 10.72 -3.51
C LEU A 129 -15.23 11.78 -4.60
N GLN A 130 -15.05 11.41 -5.87
CA GLN A 130 -15.32 12.31 -7.00
C GLN A 130 -16.80 12.65 -7.14
N ALA A 131 -17.68 11.74 -6.83
CA ALA A 131 -19.13 11.94 -6.83
C ALA A 131 -19.64 12.75 -5.62
N GLY A 132 -18.78 13.03 -4.63
CA GLY A 132 -19.14 13.71 -3.38
C GLY A 132 -19.92 12.83 -2.40
N ALA A 133 -19.92 11.51 -2.58
CA ALA A 133 -20.47 10.55 -1.63
C ALA A 133 -19.52 10.29 -0.45
N LEU A 134 -18.24 10.59 -0.63
CA LEU A 134 -17.22 10.64 0.42
C LEU A 134 -16.68 12.07 0.55
N ASP A 135 -16.33 12.46 1.77
CA ASP A 135 -15.61 13.69 2.06
C ASP A 135 -14.09 13.50 1.97
N ALA A 136 -13.62 12.31 2.34
CA ALA A 136 -12.20 11.96 2.40
C ALA A 136 -11.96 10.47 2.13
N LEU A 137 -10.70 10.13 1.78
CA LEU A 137 -10.27 8.76 1.53
C LEU A 137 -8.95 8.48 2.27
N ALA A 138 -8.93 7.46 3.13
CA ALA A 138 -7.71 6.94 3.75
C ALA A 138 -7.03 5.93 2.81
N ILE A 139 -5.74 6.15 2.51
CA ILE A 139 -5.07 5.47 1.40
C ILE A 139 -3.54 5.56 1.53
N ASP A 140 -2.83 4.66 0.88
CA ASP A 140 -1.37 4.70 0.72
C ASP A 140 -0.93 5.92 -0.09
N VAL A 141 0.13 6.61 0.34
CA VAL A 141 0.62 7.84 -0.32
C VAL A 141 1.02 7.59 -1.78
N GLY A 142 1.63 6.45 -2.09
CA GLY A 142 2.01 6.10 -3.46
C GLY A 142 0.77 5.93 -4.37
N VAL A 143 -0.28 5.28 -3.87
CA VAL A 143 -1.56 5.12 -4.59
C VAL A 143 -2.27 6.47 -4.71
N ALA A 144 -2.27 7.28 -3.65
CA ALA A 144 -2.84 8.63 -3.66
C ALA A 144 -2.24 9.51 -4.76
N ASN A 145 -0.90 9.58 -4.81
CA ASN A 145 -0.17 10.35 -5.83
C ASN A 145 -0.50 9.88 -7.25
N TYR A 146 -0.53 8.56 -7.48
CA TYR A 146 -0.90 8.00 -8.78
C TYR A 146 -2.34 8.36 -9.17
N GLN A 147 -3.30 8.22 -8.27
CA GLN A 147 -4.71 8.53 -8.53
C GLN A 147 -4.92 10.02 -8.81
N ILE A 148 -4.30 10.90 -8.03
CA ILE A 148 -4.37 12.35 -8.24
C ILE A 148 -3.77 12.71 -9.60
N LYS A 149 -2.55 12.22 -9.91
CA LYS A 149 -1.88 12.47 -11.20
C LYS A 149 -2.72 11.99 -12.40
N SER A 150 -3.39 10.84 -12.27
CA SER A 150 -4.17 10.23 -13.36
C SER A 150 -5.56 10.85 -13.57
N ARG A 151 -6.17 11.40 -12.50
CA ARG A 151 -7.53 11.97 -12.55
C ARG A 151 -7.54 13.49 -12.75
N GLY A 152 -6.37 14.14 -12.66
CA GLY A 152 -6.20 15.58 -12.81
C GLY A 152 -6.36 16.36 -11.50
N ASP A 153 -6.17 17.69 -11.62
CA ASP A 153 -6.25 18.61 -10.49
C ASP A 153 -7.64 18.60 -9.83
N GLY A 154 -7.68 18.76 -8.54
CA GLY A 154 -8.93 18.85 -7.78
C GLY A 154 -8.92 18.05 -6.48
N TYR A 155 -7.82 17.36 -6.20
CA TYR A 155 -7.60 16.63 -4.96
C TYR A 155 -6.27 17.01 -4.33
N LYS A 156 -6.19 16.92 -3.01
CA LYS A 156 -4.97 17.10 -2.24
C LYS A 156 -4.82 15.99 -1.21
N ILE A 157 -3.57 15.73 -0.84
CA ILE A 157 -3.22 14.94 0.33
C ILE A 157 -3.08 15.93 1.50
N LEU A 158 -3.60 15.59 2.68
CA LEU A 158 -3.37 16.39 3.89
C LEU A 158 -1.90 16.30 4.29
N ASP A 159 -1.37 17.38 4.86
CA ASP A 159 0.02 17.42 5.33
C ASP A 159 0.27 16.46 6.50
N GLU A 160 -0.75 16.19 7.31
CA GLU A 160 -0.69 15.23 8.40
C GLU A 160 -0.89 13.81 7.87
N THR A 161 -0.01 12.89 8.26
CA THR A 161 -0.11 11.47 7.93
C THR A 161 -0.80 10.70 9.06
N LEU A 162 -1.49 9.62 8.72
CA LEU A 162 -2.05 8.71 9.72
C LEU A 162 -0.94 7.89 10.41
N ASN A 163 0.04 7.42 9.65
CA ASN A 163 1.26 6.77 10.12
C ASN A 163 2.35 6.75 9.03
N THR A 164 3.53 6.24 9.40
CA THR A 164 4.58 5.80 8.47
C THR A 164 4.75 4.30 8.61
N GLU A 165 5.03 3.61 7.51
CA GLU A 165 5.14 2.16 7.43
C GLU A 165 6.12 1.72 6.35
N GLN A 166 6.34 0.41 6.21
CA GLN A 166 7.24 -0.14 5.20
C GLN A 166 6.54 -1.21 4.37
N TYR A 167 6.82 -1.21 3.07
CA TYR A 167 6.44 -2.30 2.18
C TYR A 167 7.52 -3.38 2.14
N ALA A 168 7.06 -4.62 2.21
CA ALA A 168 7.87 -5.81 2.00
C ALA A 168 7.07 -6.84 1.19
N ILE A 169 7.77 -7.83 0.63
CA ILE A 169 7.13 -8.93 -0.07
C ILE A 169 6.66 -9.94 0.98
N GLY A 170 5.36 -10.24 0.99
CA GLY A 170 4.77 -11.20 1.92
C GLY A 170 4.76 -12.62 1.34
N PHE A 171 5.35 -13.55 2.05
CA PHE A 171 5.32 -14.98 1.76
C PHE A 171 4.48 -15.71 2.80
N LYS A 172 3.98 -16.90 2.45
CA LYS A 172 3.35 -17.77 3.42
C LYS A 172 4.25 -17.96 4.64
N LYS A 173 3.68 -17.86 5.83
CA LYS A 173 4.43 -18.01 7.10
C LYS A 173 5.25 -19.31 7.10
N GLY A 174 6.54 -19.15 7.35
CA GLY A 174 7.53 -20.24 7.35
C GLY A 174 8.18 -20.54 5.99
N ASN A 175 7.76 -19.89 4.89
CA ASN A 175 8.40 -20.06 3.58
C ASN A 175 9.69 -19.23 3.48
N GLN A 176 10.67 -19.58 4.35
CA GLN A 176 11.94 -18.87 4.44
C GLN A 176 12.83 -19.10 3.21
N GLU A 177 12.76 -20.29 2.61
CA GLU A 177 13.57 -20.64 1.44
C GLU A 177 13.33 -19.71 0.25
N LEU A 178 12.06 -19.50 -0.13
CA LEU A 178 11.71 -18.57 -1.21
C LEU A 178 12.03 -17.12 -0.84
N CYS A 179 11.77 -16.73 0.41
CA CYS A 179 12.11 -15.40 0.92
C CYS A 179 13.61 -15.10 0.81
N ASP A 180 14.46 -16.04 1.18
CA ASP A 180 15.92 -15.88 1.13
C ASP A 180 16.43 -15.75 -0.31
N VAL A 181 15.89 -16.53 -1.25
CA VAL A 181 16.22 -16.40 -2.68
C VAL A 181 15.85 -15.00 -3.19
N VAL A 182 14.62 -14.55 -2.92
CA VAL A 182 14.16 -13.23 -3.37
C VAL A 182 14.99 -12.11 -2.73
N ASN A 183 15.31 -12.20 -1.44
CA ASN A 183 16.19 -11.22 -0.77
C ASN A 183 17.59 -11.15 -1.38
N ALA A 184 18.17 -12.32 -1.73
CA ALA A 184 19.45 -12.37 -2.40
C ALA A 184 19.42 -11.69 -3.78
N ASP A 185 18.33 -11.86 -4.50
CA ASP A 185 18.15 -11.24 -5.82
C ASP A 185 17.85 -9.75 -5.73
N LEU A 186 17.04 -9.31 -4.76
CA LEU A 186 16.87 -7.88 -4.49
C LEU A 186 18.22 -7.20 -4.24
N LYS A 187 19.11 -7.84 -3.49
CA LYS A 187 20.45 -7.34 -3.24
C LYS A 187 21.26 -7.22 -4.55
N LYS A 188 21.26 -8.26 -5.40
CA LYS A 188 21.96 -8.22 -6.71
C LYS A 188 21.42 -7.10 -7.59
N LEU A 189 20.10 -6.93 -7.67
CA LEU A 189 19.42 -5.89 -8.46
C LEU A 189 19.65 -4.48 -7.89
N THR A 190 19.94 -4.37 -6.60
CA THR A 190 20.38 -3.12 -5.98
C THR A 190 21.81 -2.80 -6.39
N GLU A 191 22.72 -3.76 -6.26
CA GLU A 191 24.14 -3.61 -6.58
C GLU A 191 24.38 -3.32 -8.07
N ASP A 192 23.57 -3.85 -8.99
CA ASP A 192 23.71 -3.60 -10.44
C ASP A 192 22.97 -2.32 -10.91
N GLY A 193 22.28 -1.63 -9.99
CA GLY A 193 21.57 -0.36 -10.25
C GLY A 193 20.19 -0.54 -10.90
N THR A 194 19.66 -1.76 -11.02
CA THR A 194 18.31 -2.01 -11.56
C THR A 194 17.24 -1.41 -10.67
N VAL A 195 17.34 -1.59 -9.34
CA VAL A 195 16.40 -0.99 -8.39
C VAL A 195 16.36 0.53 -8.51
N ALA A 196 17.52 1.19 -8.57
CA ALA A 196 17.62 2.64 -8.70
C ALA A 196 16.95 3.15 -9.99
N LYS A 197 17.19 2.48 -11.13
CA LYS A 197 16.56 2.83 -12.42
C LYS A 197 15.04 2.69 -12.40
N LEU A 198 14.54 1.64 -11.75
CA LEU A 198 13.09 1.44 -11.59
C LEU A 198 12.51 2.51 -10.65
N ALA A 199 13.17 2.84 -9.55
CA ALA A 199 12.75 3.87 -8.62
C ALA A 199 12.65 5.25 -9.29
N GLU A 200 13.65 5.62 -10.11
CA GLU A 200 13.62 6.85 -10.92
C GLU A 200 12.48 6.84 -11.94
N LYS A 201 12.30 5.72 -12.66
CA LYS A 201 11.22 5.56 -13.66
C LYS A 201 9.84 5.79 -13.08
N TYR A 202 9.61 5.37 -11.83
CA TYR A 202 8.32 5.48 -11.15
C TYR A 202 8.24 6.68 -10.21
N GLU A 203 9.27 7.54 -10.17
CA GLU A 203 9.32 8.77 -9.37
C GLU A 203 9.19 8.49 -7.85
N ILE A 204 9.75 7.37 -7.38
CA ILE A 204 9.74 6.94 -5.96
C ILE A 204 11.14 6.74 -5.38
N ALA A 205 12.17 7.35 -5.98
CA ALA A 205 13.56 7.14 -5.56
C ALA A 205 13.80 7.51 -4.09
N ASP A 206 13.09 8.50 -3.57
CA ASP A 206 13.21 8.94 -2.17
C ASP A 206 12.53 7.97 -1.19
N MET A 207 11.60 7.14 -1.66
CA MET A 207 10.87 6.16 -0.87
C MET A 207 11.54 4.78 -0.84
N VAL A 208 12.37 4.45 -1.84
CA VAL A 208 13.04 3.14 -1.92
C VAL A 208 14.14 3.03 -0.87
N THR A 209 14.09 1.96 -0.07
CA THR A 209 15.03 1.71 1.04
C THR A 209 16.21 0.82 0.67
N LEU A 210 16.12 0.09 -0.45
CA LEU A 210 17.22 -0.73 -0.99
C LEU A 210 18.32 0.18 -1.60
N LYS A 211 19.48 0.24 -0.94
CA LYS A 211 20.62 1.09 -1.29
C LYS A 211 21.91 0.29 -1.34
#